data_8dccbfb26c9d500a72ad24bd54241677
#
_entry.id   8dccbfb26c9d500a72ad24bd54241677
#
_cell.length_a   1.000
_cell.length_b   1.000
_cell.length_c   1.000
_cell.angle_alpha   90.00
_cell.angle_beta   90.00
_cell.angle_gamma   90.00
#
_symmetry.space_group_name_H-M   'P 1'
#
loop_
_entity.id
_entity.type
_entity.pdbx_description
1 polymer ?
#
loop_
_entity_poly.entity_id
_entity_poly.type
_entity_poly.pdbx_seq_one_letter_code
_entity_poly.pdbx_strand_id
1 'polypeptide(L)'
;GLHHDQQHQELFLMDLLNLMARSPLDPAAYEAEPRRTETQAPRGGFSRFEGGLALIGHDGGGFAFDNEGPAHRQWLEPYGLDHDLVSNADWQAFMEDGGYRRPELWLSDGWAVVQGEGWTAPLYWRRHEEGWTTMTLAGRRPVDPAAPVRHVSFYEADAYARWTGRRLPTEAEWEHAVRCRPELFTNAFGEVWQWTSSAYAPYRGFRPTDGTASEYNGKFMANQMVLRGSSWATPGGHARASYRNFFYPHQRWAFMGLRLARDLPPPATRQTGEGETARFRRDLLAGLARSPRTVSPKWLYDAEGSRLFEEITRLPEYYPTRQEAALLREVAPAWAGRFGPGAVLVEYGSGASEKTRLVLDAAPDLAAYVPIDISADALAAAARRIDAGYPGLKVAP
;
A
#
# COMPACT_ATOMS: atom_id res chain seq x y z
N GLY A 1 -4.81 5.80 31.08
CA GLY A 1 -3.76 5.82 32.08
C GLY A 1 -2.38 5.73 31.46
N LEU A 2 -1.55 4.76 31.86
CA LEU A 2 -0.11 4.69 31.57
C LEU A 2 0.28 4.97 30.12
N HIS A 3 -0.32 4.29 29.14
CA HIS A 3 0.02 4.50 27.73
C HIS A 3 -0.33 5.91 27.21
N HIS A 4 -1.38 6.51 27.71
CA HIS A 4 -1.72 7.89 27.41
C HIS A 4 -0.69 8.87 27.99
N ASP A 5 -0.26 8.65 29.23
CA ASP A 5 0.79 9.47 29.86
C ASP A 5 2.13 9.33 29.14
N GLN A 6 2.44 8.12 28.63
CA GLN A 6 3.61 7.87 27.79
C GLN A 6 3.58 8.65 26.47
N GLN A 7 2.41 8.80 25.83
CA GLN A 7 2.27 9.68 24.67
C GLN A 7 2.56 11.14 25.03
N HIS A 8 2.05 11.61 26.15
CA HIS A 8 2.33 12.98 26.62
C HIS A 8 3.80 13.22 26.96
N GLN A 9 4.50 12.22 27.49
CA GLN A 9 5.96 12.32 27.72
C GLN A 9 6.73 12.55 26.42
N GLU A 10 6.37 11.83 25.35
CA GLU A 10 6.98 12.02 24.06
C GLU A 10 6.60 13.37 23.43
N LEU A 11 5.32 13.73 23.46
CA LEU A 11 4.83 15.03 22.97
C LEU A 11 5.53 16.19 23.69
N PHE A 12 5.74 16.09 25.00
CA PHE A 12 6.45 17.11 25.76
C PHE A 12 7.87 17.35 25.24
N LEU A 13 8.62 16.28 24.92
CA LEU A 13 9.97 16.41 24.36
C LEU A 13 9.96 17.02 22.96
N MET A 14 8.97 16.70 22.14
CA MET A 14 8.78 17.29 20.81
C MET A 14 8.48 18.79 20.92
N ASP A 15 7.55 19.16 21.80
CA ASP A 15 7.15 20.56 22.02
C ASP A 15 8.28 21.37 22.63
N LEU A 16 9.01 20.80 23.57
CA LEU A 16 10.19 21.44 24.16
C LEU A 16 11.25 21.74 23.09
N LEU A 17 11.58 20.77 22.25
CA LEU A 17 12.51 20.97 21.14
C LEU A 17 12.02 22.07 20.20
N ASN A 18 10.74 22.04 19.83
CA ASN A 18 10.16 23.06 18.94
C ASN A 18 10.19 24.47 19.54
N LEU A 19 9.95 24.58 20.85
CA LEU A 19 10.08 25.84 21.58
C LEU A 19 11.52 26.35 21.59
N MET A 20 12.48 25.47 21.95
CA MET A 20 13.91 25.81 22.00
C MET A 20 14.47 26.22 20.64
N ALA A 21 14.04 25.54 19.57
CA ALA A 21 14.49 25.83 18.20
C ALA A 21 14.04 27.20 17.68
N ARG A 22 13.05 27.84 18.29
CA ARG A 22 12.60 29.21 18.00
C ARG A 22 13.40 30.27 18.74
N SER A 23 14.18 29.86 19.74
CA SER A 23 15.07 30.78 20.45
C SER A 23 16.33 31.09 19.61
N PRO A 24 16.70 32.36 19.44
CA PRO A 24 17.93 32.70 18.76
C PRO A 24 19.20 32.28 19.51
N LEU A 25 19.09 31.92 20.78
CA LEU A 25 20.18 31.49 21.64
C LEU A 25 20.54 30.00 21.52
N ASP A 26 19.75 29.24 20.72
CA ASP A 26 19.90 27.79 20.56
C ASP A 26 20.15 27.05 21.91
N PRO A 27 19.25 27.21 22.93
CA PRO A 27 19.48 26.69 24.28
C PRO A 27 19.51 25.16 24.30
N ALA A 28 20.13 24.59 25.32
CA ALA A 28 20.14 23.16 25.58
C ALA A 28 19.32 22.85 26.85
N ALA A 29 18.47 21.82 26.81
CA ALA A 29 17.77 21.29 27.99
C ALA A 29 18.58 20.18 28.65
N TYR A 30 19.48 19.53 27.93
CA TYR A 30 20.33 18.44 28.39
C TYR A 30 21.77 18.65 27.94
N GLU A 31 22.72 18.10 28.68
CA GLU A 31 24.15 18.13 28.32
C GLU A 31 24.45 17.29 27.07
N ALA A 32 23.75 16.16 26.94
CA ALA A 32 23.78 15.26 25.77
C ALA A 32 22.35 14.87 25.37
N GLU A 33 22.15 14.50 24.11
CA GLU A 33 20.84 14.04 23.66
C GLU A 33 20.45 12.74 24.42
N PRO A 34 19.28 12.69 25.07
CA PRO A 34 18.89 11.57 25.93
C PRO A 34 18.43 10.36 25.10
N ARG A 35 19.27 9.84 24.23
CA ARG A 35 18.99 8.66 23.41
C ARG A 35 18.91 7.40 24.28
N ARG A 36 17.92 6.57 24.02
CA ARG A 36 17.72 5.30 24.72
C ARG A 36 18.28 4.08 23.97
N THR A 37 18.54 4.21 22.69
CA THR A 37 19.04 3.14 21.82
C THR A 37 20.28 3.55 21.07
N GLU A 38 21.20 2.63 20.89
CA GLU A 38 22.35 2.83 19.98
C GLU A 38 21.84 2.73 18.54
N THR A 39 22.27 3.65 17.68
CA THR A 39 22.00 3.59 16.25
C THR A 39 22.66 2.34 15.68
N GLN A 40 21.87 1.43 15.11
CA GLN A 40 22.39 0.23 14.47
C GLN A 40 23.13 0.59 13.17
N ALA A 41 24.20 -0.12 12.88
CA ALA A 41 24.90 0.04 11.61
C ALA A 41 23.98 -0.30 10.42
N PRO A 42 23.99 0.50 9.34
CA PRO A 42 23.21 0.21 8.15
C PRO A 42 23.53 -1.17 7.57
N ARG A 43 22.50 -1.91 7.15
CA ARG A 43 22.64 -3.21 6.49
C ARG A 43 22.69 -3.08 4.97
N GLY A 44 22.09 -2.03 4.43
CA GLY A 44 21.87 -1.85 3.00
C GLY A 44 20.85 -2.82 2.40
N GLY A 45 20.36 -2.48 1.21
CA GLY A 45 19.45 -3.34 0.47
C GLY A 45 18.01 -3.35 0.97
N PHE A 46 17.25 -4.34 0.50
CA PHE A 46 15.83 -4.51 0.82
C PHE A 46 15.47 -6.00 0.88
N SER A 47 14.36 -6.29 1.54
CA SER A 47 13.76 -7.63 1.51
C SER A 47 12.50 -7.65 0.66
N ARG A 48 12.36 -8.73 -0.12
CA ARG A 48 11.18 -9.04 -0.92
C ARG A 48 10.14 -9.75 -0.04
N PHE A 49 8.89 -9.31 -0.16
CA PHE A 49 7.70 -9.95 0.36
C PHE A 49 6.77 -10.29 -0.80
N GLU A 50 6.30 -11.53 -0.85
CA GLU A 50 5.46 -12.02 -1.96
C GLU A 50 4.02 -11.49 -1.88
N GLY A 51 3.68 -10.80 -0.81
CA GLY A 51 2.33 -10.33 -0.59
C GLY A 51 1.35 -11.45 -0.26
N GLY A 52 0.11 -11.30 -0.71
CA GLY A 52 -0.99 -12.22 -0.41
C GLY A 52 -1.89 -11.72 0.70
N LEU A 53 -2.70 -12.61 1.28
CA LEU A 53 -3.64 -12.27 2.32
C LEU A 53 -2.94 -12.17 3.68
N ALA A 54 -2.82 -10.96 4.21
CA ALA A 54 -2.21 -10.66 5.50
C ALA A 54 -3.28 -10.31 6.56
N LEU A 55 -2.97 -10.58 7.84
CA LEU A 55 -3.75 -10.11 8.98
C LEU A 55 -3.08 -8.84 9.52
N ILE A 56 -3.81 -7.74 9.51
CA ILE A 56 -3.36 -6.40 9.90
C ILE A 56 -4.18 -5.92 11.10
N GLY A 57 -3.54 -5.17 11.98
CA GLY A 57 -4.16 -4.65 13.19
C GLY A 57 -3.95 -5.53 14.42
N HIS A 58 -4.36 -5.05 15.58
CA HIS A 58 -4.17 -5.73 16.86
C HIS A 58 -5.04 -6.99 16.97
N ASP A 59 -4.45 -8.11 17.36
CA ASP A 59 -5.06 -9.44 17.40
C ASP A 59 -5.71 -9.81 18.74
N GLY A 60 -5.73 -8.86 19.70
CA GLY A 60 -6.40 -9.02 21.00
C GLY A 60 -5.51 -9.39 22.18
N GLY A 61 -4.21 -9.55 21.98
CA GLY A 61 -3.24 -9.82 23.06
C GLY A 61 -2.70 -8.54 23.72
N GLY A 62 -2.97 -8.32 25.01
CA GLY A 62 -2.46 -7.17 25.74
C GLY A 62 -3.17 -5.85 25.46
N PHE A 63 -2.50 -4.72 25.73
CA PHE A 63 -3.06 -3.39 25.50
C PHE A 63 -2.88 -2.94 24.04
N ALA A 64 -3.92 -2.36 23.47
CA ALA A 64 -3.88 -1.59 22.23
C ALA A 64 -4.83 -0.39 22.34
N PHE A 65 -4.56 0.65 21.56
CA PHE A 65 -5.54 1.70 21.35
C PHE A 65 -6.65 1.22 20.40
N ASP A 66 -7.82 1.81 20.50
CA ASP A 66 -8.98 1.43 19.69
C ASP A 66 -8.73 1.54 18.16
N ASN A 67 -7.91 2.52 17.75
CA ASN A 67 -7.54 2.73 16.35
C ASN A 67 -6.62 1.64 15.75
N GLU A 68 -6.06 0.77 16.58
CA GLU A 68 -5.25 -0.36 16.14
C GLU A 68 -6.07 -1.57 15.72
N GLY A 69 -7.35 -1.56 16.00
CA GLY A 69 -8.29 -2.64 15.74
C GLY A 69 -9.52 -2.25 14.92
N PRO A 70 -10.34 -3.24 14.59
CA PRO A 70 -10.12 -4.68 14.77
C PRO A 70 -9.08 -5.25 13.80
N ALA A 71 -8.46 -6.37 14.17
CA ALA A 71 -7.63 -7.12 13.23
C ALA A 71 -8.50 -7.56 12.04
N HIS A 72 -7.96 -7.35 10.85
CA HIS A 72 -8.69 -7.61 9.61
C HIS A 72 -7.77 -8.17 8.53
N ARG A 73 -8.37 -8.82 7.54
CA ARG A 73 -7.65 -9.37 6.40
C ARG A 73 -7.49 -8.30 5.32
N GLN A 74 -6.26 -8.13 4.84
CA GLN A 74 -5.91 -7.24 3.75
C GLN A 74 -5.06 -7.98 2.73
N TRP A 75 -5.35 -7.77 1.44
CA TRP A 75 -4.49 -8.23 0.37
C TRP A 75 -3.32 -7.27 0.19
N LEU A 76 -2.11 -7.82 0.07
CA LEU A 76 -0.90 -7.08 -0.25
C LEU A 76 -0.36 -7.59 -1.59
N GLU A 77 -0.03 -6.67 -2.49
CA GLU A 77 0.74 -7.01 -3.68
C GLU A 77 2.20 -7.30 -3.33
N PRO A 78 2.98 -7.97 -4.18
CA PRO A 78 4.40 -8.18 -3.94
C PRO A 78 5.13 -6.84 -3.80
N TYR A 79 5.91 -6.69 -2.75
CA TYR A 79 6.64 -5.46 -2.44
C TYR A 79 8.03 -5.71 -1.88
N GLY A 80 8.89 -4.72 -1.99
CA GLY A 80 10.16 -4.65 -1.29
C GLY A 80 10.11 -3.59 -0.21
N LEU A 81 10.70 -3.89 0.96
CA LEU A 81 10.88 -2.92 2.03
C LEU A 81 12.36 -2.80 2.35
N ASP A 82 12.89 -1.58 2.35
CA ASP A 82 14.31 -1.32 2.61
C ASP A 82 14.67 -1.67 4.05
N HIS A 83 15.88 -2.19 4.26
CA HIS A 83 16.34 -2.61 5.60
C HIS A 83 16.57 -1.42 6.51
N ASP A 84 16.99 -0.29 5.96
CA ASP A 84 17.44 0.88 6.70
C ASP A 84 16.46 2.06 6.57
N LEU A 85 16.50 2.93 7.54
CA LEU A 85 15.90 4.26 7.46
C LEU A 85 16.74 5.13 6.51
N VAL A 86 16.12 6.12 5.89
CA VAL A 86 16.81 7.12 5.08
C VAL A 86 17.72 7.96 5.99
N SER A 87 18.99 8.04 5.64
CA SER A 87 20.00 8.77 6.43
C SER A 87 20.03 10.28 6.11
N ASN A 88 20.67 11.03 6.97
CA ASN A 88 20.93 12.45 6.73
C ASN A 88 21.82 12.68 5.49
N ALA A 89 22.78 11.78 5.21
CA ALA A 89 23.59 11.85 4.00
C ALA A 89 22.76 11.68 2.74
N ASP A 90 21.86 10.69 2.72
CA ASP A 90 20.94 10.47 1.60
C ASP A 90 20.03 11.70 1.38
N TRP A 91 19.58 12.31 2.47
CA TRP A 91 18.78 13.52 2.41
C TRP A 91 19.54 14.72 1.88
N GLN A 92 20.81 14.89 2.26
CA GLN A 92 21.66 15.94 1.70
C GLN A 92 21.81 15.79 0.19
N ALA A 93 22.00 14.56 -0.31
CA ALA A 93 22.05 14.30 -1.76
C ALA A 93 20.75 14.73 -2.47
N PHE A 94 19.60 14.48 -1.89
CA PHE A 94 18.31 14.98 -2.40
C PHE A 94 18.25 16.50 -2.46
N MET A 95 18.72 17.18 -1.40
CA MET A 95 18.77 18.64 -1.34
C MET A 95 19.73 19.21 -2.37
N GLU A 96 20.91 18.62 -2.53
CA GLU A 96 21.94 19.04 -3.48
C GLU A 96 21.51 18.88 -4.94
N ASP A 97 20.77 17.82 -5.26
CA ASP A 97 20.11 17.62 -6.57
C ASP A 97 18.91 18.55 -6.80
N GLY A 98 18.65 19.44 -5.87
CA GLY A 98 17.61 20.45 -5.99
C GLY A 98 16.19 19.95 -5.69
N GLY A 99 16.04 18.89 -4.89
CA GLY A 99 14.74 18.26 -4.58
C GLY A 99 13.65 19.23 -4.12
N TYR A 100 14.01 20.24 -3.33
CA TYR A 100 13.09 21.32 -2.91
C TYR A 100 12.75 22.36 -3.99
N ARG A 101 13.31 22.26 -5.18
CA ARG A 101 13.06 23.18 -6.31
C ARG A 101 12.42 22.50 -7.52
N ARG A 102 12.09 21.22 -7.42
CA ARG A 102 11.60 20.38 -8.49
C ARG A 102 10.12 20.03 -8.25
N PRO A 103 9.16 20.83 -8.78
CA PRO A 103 7.73 20.66 -8.52
C PRO A 103 7.19 19.28 -8.90
N GLU A 104 7.79 18.63 -9.90
CA GLU A 104 7.37 17.31 -10.38
C GLU A 104 7.53 16.19 -9.34
N LEU A 105 8.32 16.40 -8.30
CA LEU A 105 8.49 15.44 -7.22
C LEU A 105 7.40 15.54 -6.15
N TRP A 106 6.71 16.68 -6.07
CA TRP A 106 5.83 17.01 -4.95
C TRP A 106 4.36 16.77 -5.25
N LEU A 107 3.61 16.38 -4.24
CA LEU A 107 2.16 16.49 -4.27
C LEU A 107 1.76 17.97 -4.31
N SER A 108 0.62 18.27 -4.93
CA SER A 108 0.14 19.65 -5.13
C SER A 108 0.15 20.50 -3.86
N ASP A 109 -0.47 20.00 -2.79
CA ASP A 109 -0.52 20.71 -1.50
C ASP A 109 0.87 20.80 -0.86
N GLY A 110 1.69 19.75 -1.02
CA GLY A 110 3.08 19.74 -0.56
C GLY A 110 3.91 20.83 -1.23
N TRP A 111 3.77 20.98 -2.56
CA TRP A 111 4.44 22.04 -3.30
C TRP A 111 3.99 23.42 -2.85
N ALA A 112 2.70 23.61 -2.64
CA ALA A 112 2.16 24.88 -2.14
C ALA A 112 2.74 25.25 -0.77
N VAL A 113 2.87 24.27 0.14
CA VAL A 113 3.47 24.47 1.47
C VAL A 113 4.96 24.79 1.34
N VAL A 114 5.73 24.06 0.53
CA VAL A 114 7.15 24.33 0.29
C VAL A 114 7.38 25.75 -0.18
N GLN A 115 6.57 26.23 -1.13
CA GLN A 115 6.67 27.60 -1.65
C GLN A 115 6.24 28.63 -0.61
N GLY A 116 5.12 28.38 0.07
CA GLY A 116 4.55 29.33 1.05
C GLY A 116 5.40 29.50 2.29
N GLU A 117 6.01 28.40 2.79
CA GLU A 117 6.84 28.38 4.00
C GLU A 117 8.34 28.53 3.70
N GLY A 118 8.73 28.50 2.42
CA GLY A 118 10.11 28.63 2.00
C GLY A 118 10.99 27.45 2.44
N TRP A 119 10.48 26.21 2.40
CA TRP A 119 11.23 25.05 2.84
C TRP A 119 12.38 24.72 1.87
N THR A 120 13.56 24.48 2.44
CA THR A 120 14.77 24.12 1.69
C THR A 120 15.57 22.98 2.33
N ALA A 121 15.16 22.54 3.53
CA ALA A 121 15.82 21.51 4.33
C ALA A 121 14.83 20.96 5.37
N PRO A 122 15.14 19.83 6.05
CA PRO A 122 14.40 19.36 7.21
C PRO A 122 14.26 20.46 8.27
N LEU A 123 13.17 20.42 9.04
CA LEU A 123 12.94 21.39 10.12
C LEU A 123 14.12 21.32 11.10
N TYR A 124 14.51 22.48 11.63
CA TYR A 124 15.64 22.68 12.55
C TYR A 124 17.02 22.62 11.93
N TRP A 125 17.20 22.28 10.64
CA TRP A 125 18.48 22.36 9.98
C TRP A 125 18.82 23.82 9.63
N ARG A 126 20.08 24.18 9.81
CA ARG A 126 20.65 25.47 9.39
C ARG A 126 21.97 25.24 8.69
N ARG A 127 22.21 25.97 7.60
CA ARG A 127 23.48 25.94 6.88
C ARG A 127 24.46 26.90 7.56
N HIS A 128 25.65 26.41 7.84
CA HIS A 128 26.81 27.18 8.28
C HIS A 128 27.98 26.97 7.32
N GLU A 129 29.08 27.75 7.48
CA GLU A 129 30.27 27.61 6.64
C GLU A 129 30.85 26.19 6.71
N GLU A 130 30.87 25.58 7.89
CA GLU A 130 31.39 24.24 8.14
C GLU A 130 30.45 23.10 7.78
N GLY A 131 29.21 23.38 7.37
CA GLY A 131 28.24 22.36 7.00
C GLY A 131 26.84 22.59 7.59
N TRP A 132 26.02 21.52 7.60
CA TRP A 132 24.69 21.55 8.16
C TRP A 132 24.72 21.28 9.67
N THR A 133 23.91 22.03 10.40
CA THR A 133 23.64 21.82 11.83
C THR A 133 22.13 21.60 12.03
N THR A 134 21.78 20.92 13.10
CA THR A 134 20.38 20.70 13.52
C THR A 134 20.21 21.06 14.99
N MET A 135 19.00 21.52 15.35
CA MET A 135 18.64 21.72 16.74
C MET A 135 18.29 20.39 17.38
N THR A 136 18.82 20.15 18.58
CA THR A 136 18.53 18.99 19.42
C THR A 136 18.18 19.44 20.82
N LEU A 137 17.71 18.51 21.69
CA LEU A 137 17.51 18.84 23.10
C LEU A 137 18.82 19.15 23.85
N ALA A 138 19.96 18.80 23.26
CA ALA A 138 21.29 19.18 23.76
C ALA A 138 21.85 20.45 23.06
N GLY A 139 20.97 21.29 22.50
CA GLY A 139 21.35 22.46 21.73
C GLY A 139 21.68 22.14 20.27
N ARG A 140 22.24 23.13 19.57
CA ARG A 140 22.60 22.97 18.15
C ARG A 140 23.82 22.09 17.99
N ARG A 141 23.76 21.14 17.08
CA ARG A 141 24.83 20.17 16.80
C ARG A 141 25.07 20.05 15.29
N PRO A 142 26.29 19.67 14.85
CA PRO A 142 26.50 19.23 13.48
C PRO A 142 25.54 18.08 13.12
N VAL A 143 25.08 18.05 11.87
CA VAL A 143 24.26 16.94 11.37
C VAL A 143 25.15 15.73 11.21
N ASP A 144 24.84 14.63 11.92
CA ASP A 144 25.50 13.35 11.73
C ASP A 144 25.01 12.71 10.43
N PRO A 145 25.88 12.53 9.40
CA PRO A 145 25.46 11.99 8.11
C PRO A 145 24.88 10.56 8.17
N ALA A 146 25.34 9.76 9.12
CA ALA A 146 24.92 8.37 9.26
C ALA A 146 23.59 8.19 10.03
N ALA A 147 23.20 9.20 10.80
CA ALA A 147 21.94 9.14 11.56
C ALA A 147 20.71 9.22 10.62
N PRO A 148 19.58 8.61 10.99
CA PRO A 148 18.33 8.76 10.26
C PRO A 148 17.89 10.22 10.16
N VAL A 149 17.39 10.62 9.00
CA VAL A 149 16.80 11.95 8.83
C VAL A 149 15.56 12.07 9.72
N ARG A 150 15.42 13.20 10.37
CA ARG A 150 14.32 13.53 11.29
C ARG A 150 13.71 14.88 10.94
N HIS A 151 12.50 15.09 11.46
CA HIS A 151 11.79 16.36 11.32
C HIS A 151 11.47 16.72 9.88
N VAL A 152 11.03 15.70 9.13
CA VAL A 152 10.50 15.80 7.77
C VAL A 152 9.00 15.51 7.74
N SER A 153 8.27 16.26 6.94
CA SER A 153 6.83 16.08 6.72
C SER A 153 6.54 14.88 5.83
N PHE A 154 5.27 14.48 5.75
CA PHE A 154 4.84 13.48 4.77
C PHE A 154 5.14 13.93 3.34
N TYR A 155 4.91 15.21 3.03
CA TYR A 155 5.18 15.74 1.69
C TYR A 155 6.65 15.65 1.31
N GLU A 156 7.55 15.95 2.23
CA GLU A 156 9.00 15.81 2.05
C GLU A 156 9.39 14.33 1.86
N ALA A 157 8.83 13.44 2.68
CA ALA A 157 9.09 12.01 2.60
C ALA A 157 8.61 11.40 1.27
N ASP A 158 7.42 11.80 0.77
CA ASP A 158 6.89 11.36 -0.52
C ASP A 158 7.72 11.90 -1.69
N ALA A 159 8.13 13.19 -1.63
CA ALA A 159 8.98 13.79 -2.66
C ALA A 159 10.36 13.11 -2.73
N TYR A 160 10.97 12.83 -1.58
CA TYR A 160 12.21 12.06 -1.51
C TYR A 160 12.04 10.65 -2.11
N ALA A 161 10.97 9.96 -1.76
CA ALA A 161 10.70 8.63 -2.28
C ALA A 161 10.57 8.64 -3.82
N ARG A 162 9.86 9.62 -4.39
CA ARG A 162 9.75 9.82 -5.85
C ARG A 162 11.09 10.13 -6.49
N TRP A 163 11.90 10.97 -5.85
CA TRP A 163 13.24 11.28 -6.33
C TRP A 163 14.12 10.04 -6.49
N THR A 164 14.01 9.09 -5.57
CA THR A 164 14.74 7.81 -5.63
C THR A 164 14.13 6.79 -6.59
N GLY A 165 12.98 7.09 -7.24
CA GLY A 165 12.22 6.14 -8.03
C GLY A 165 11.56 5.05 -7.18
N ARG A 166 11.27 5.33 -5.92
CA ARG A 166 10.63 4.44 -4.95
C ARG A 166 9.36 5.07 -4.41
N ARG A 167 8.78 4.47 -3.38
CA ARG A 167 7.61 4.97 -2.66
C ARG A 167 7.72 4.78 -1.16
N LEU A 168 6.84 5.41 -0.41
CA LEU A 168 6.61 5.04 0.98
C LEU A 168 5.86 3.70 1.06
N PRO A 169 6.08 2.89 2.10
CA PRO A 169 5.25 1.70 2.35
C PRO A 169 3.83 2.12 2.72
N THR A 170 2.85 1.28 2.43
CA THR A 170 1.57 1.36 3.13
C THR A 170 1.75 0.93 4.58
N GLU A 171 0.84 1.35 5.47
CA GLU A 171 0.87 0.91 6.87
C GLU A 171 0.77 -0.60 7.01
N ALA A 172 0.02 -1.24 6.11
CA ALA A 172 -0.15 -2.68 6.11
C ALA A 172 1.12 -3.44 5.65
N GLU A 173 1.82 -2.94 4.64
CA GLU A 173 3.10 -3.50 4.20
C GLU A 173 4.15 -3.39 5.30
N TRP A 174 4.23 -2.22 5.96
CA TRP A 174 5.16 -2.02 7.07
C TRP A 174 4.87 -2.98 8.22
N GLU A 175 3.61 -3.06 8.66
CA GLU A 175 3.18 -3.94 9.76
C GLU A 175 3.44 -5.40 9.44
N HIS A 176 3.05 -5.85 8.25
CA HIS A 176 3.27 -7.23 7.79
C HIS A 176 4.76 -7.59 7.79
N ALA A 177 5.60 -6.74 7.20
CA ALA A 177 7.03 -7.00 7.10
C ALA A 177 7.70 -7.10 8.48
N VAL A 178 7.41 -6.13 9.37
CA VAL A 178 8.00 -6.08 10.71
C VAL A 178 7.49 -7.23 11.60
N ARG A 179 6.25 -7.67 11.44
CA ARG A 179 5.74 -8.85 12.17
C ARG A 179 6.35 -10.15 11.68
N CYS A 180 6.52 -10.29 10.36
CA CYS A 180 7.03 -11.52 9.76
C CYS A 180 8.54 -11.69 9.93
N ARG A 181 9.29 -10.60 9.80
CA ARG A 181 10.75 -10.62 9.72
C ARG A 181 11.39 -9.41 10.43
N PRO A 182 11.14 -9.20 11.74
CA PRO A 182 11.63 -8.02 12.48
C PRO A 182 13.16 -7.90 12.43
N GLU A 183 13.86 -9.02 12.38
CA GLU A 183 15.33 -9.09 12.37
C GLU A 183 15.98 -8.48 11.11
N LEU A 184 15.22 -8.25 10.04
CA LEU A 184 15.71 -7.68 8.79
C LEU A 184 15.85 -6.16 8.85
N PHE A 185 15.13 -5.50 9.74
CA PHE A 185 14.99 -4.05 9.72
C PHE A 185 15.81 -3.40 10.83
N THR A 186 16.82 -2.61 10.44
CA THR A 186 17.51 -1.74 11.39
C THR A 186 16.54 -0.66 11.86
N ASN A 187 16.51 -0.44 13.16
CA ASN A 187 15.74 0.65 13.74
C ASN A 187 14.26 0.70 13.28
N ALA A 188 13.59 -0.48 13.18
CA ALA A 188 12.15 -0.51 12.98
C ALA A 188 11.40 0.26 14.08
N PHE A 189 11.98 0.23 15.29
CA PHE A 189 11.52 0.97 16.47
C PHE A 189 12.68 1.73 17.12
N GLY A 190 12.37 2.81 17.82
CA GLY A 190 13.31 3.48 18.73
C GLY A 190 14.17 4.57 18.10
N GLU A 191 13.96 4.97 16.85
CA GLU A 191 14.69 6.08 16.23
C GLU A 191 13.76 7.19 15.73
N VAL A 192 12.90 6.86 14.76
CA VAL A 192 11.93 7.80 14.19
C VAL A 192 10.61 7.10 13.92
N TRP A 193 9.50 7.81 14.06
CA TRP A 193 8.24 7.43 13.47
C TRP A 193 8.35 7.49 11.94
N GLN A 194 7.94 6.43 11.26
CA GLN A 194 8.15 6.26 9.83
C GLN A 194 6.85 6.56 9.08
N TRP A 195 6.90 7.58 8.21
CA TRP A 195 5.79 7.92 7.35
C TRP A 195 5.39 6.74 6.45
N THR A 196 4.10 6.52 6.32
CA THR A 196 3.51 5.59 5.38
C THR A 196 2.65 6.32 4.35
N SER A 197 2.37 5.70 3.21
CA SER A 197 1.47 6.24 2.20
C SER A 197 -0.01 6.10 2.56
N SER A 198 -0.34 5.56 3.74
CA SER A 198 -1.72 5.31 4.17
C SER A 198 -2.34 6.53 4.83
N ALA A 199 -3.52 6.93 4.36
CA ALA A 199 -4.35 7.89 5.06
C ALA A 199 -4.83 7.31 6.41
N TYR A 200 -4.90 8.15 7.43
CA TYR A 200 -5.43 7.75 8.72
C TYR A 200 -6.96 7.67 8.65
N ALA A 201 -7.44 6.46 8.38
CA ALA A 201 -8.85 6.12 8.26
C ALA A 201 -9.22 4.96 9.19
N PRO A 202 -10.50 4.77 9.54
CA PRO A 202 -10.93 3.65 10.36
C PRO A 202 -10.70 2.32 9.64
N TYR A 203 -10.21 1.33 10.35
CA TYR A 203 -10.21 -0.05 9.86
C TYR A 203 -11.64 -0.56 9.68
N ARG A 204 -11.83 -1.49 8.75
CA ARG A 204 -13.15 -2.09 8.53
C ARG A 204 -13.68 -2.73 9.83
N GLY A 205 -14.83 -2.27 10.31
CA GLY A 205 -15.43 -2.71 11.56
C GLY A 205 -14.96 -1.96 12.81
N PHE A 206 -14.14 -0.91 12.65
CA PHE A 206 -13.76 -0.03 13.74
C PHE A 206 -15.00 0.50 14.48
N ARG A 207 -14.91 0.50 15.81
CA ARG A 207 -15.88 1.15 16.69
C ARG A 207 -15.11 1.89 17.77
N PRO A 208 -15.38 3.18 17.99
CA PRO A 208 -14.80 3.89 19.14
C PRO A 208 -15.12 3.18 20.44
N THR A 209 -14.19 3.22 21.38
CA THR A 209 -14.43 2.73 22.74
C THR A 209 -15.50 3.58 23.40
N ASP A 210 -16.40 3.00 24.17
CA ASP A 210 -17.43 3.74 24.91
C ASP A 210 -16.83 4.66 25.99
N GLY A 211 -17.52 5.76 26.28
CA GLY A 211 -17.14 6.74 27.29
C GLY A 211 -16.19 7.83 26.82
N THR A 212 -15.53 8.52 27.74
CA THR A 212 -14.64 9.66 27.46
C THR A 212 -13.41 9.29 26.60
N ALA A 213 -13.01 8.03 26.59
CA ALA A 213 -11.93 7.53 25.74
C ALA A 213 -12.34 7.45 24.25
N SER A 214 -13.62 7.43 23.92
CA SER A 214 -14.13 7.35 22.54
C SER A 214 -13.81 8.57 21.68
N GLU A 215 -13.56 9.70 22.30
CA GLU A 215 -13.25 10.94 21.59
C GLU A 215 -11.78 11.04 21.15
N TYR A 216 -10.94 10.08 21.54
CA TYR A 216 -9.50 10.27 21.45
C TYR A 216 -8.93 10.04 20.05
N ASN A 217 -9.27 8.94 19.36
CA ASN A 217 -8.69 8.58 18.08
C ASN A 217 -9.65 8.78 16.90
N GLY A 218 -10.88 8.35 17.02
CA GLY A 218 -11.84 8.31 15.91
C GLY A 218 -12.10 9.65 15.25
N LYS A 219 -12.17 10.73 16.02
CA LYS A 219 -12.42 12.08 15.50
C LYS A 219 -11.27 12.69 14.69
N PHE A 220 -10.07 12.09 14.77
CA PHE A 220 -8.89 12.53 14.04
C PHE A 220 -8.69 11.80 12.71
N MET A 221 -9.56 10.85 12.36
CA MET A 221 -9.47 10.04 11.13
C MET A 221 -9.91 10.82 9.89
N ALA A 222 -9.29 11.99 9.68
CA ALA A 222 -9.49 12.82 8.51
C ALA A 222 -8.23 13.67 8.23
N ASN A 223 -7.82 13.73 6.97
CA ASN A 223 -6.72 14.59 6.47
C ASN A 223 -5.35 14.33 7.13
N GLN A 224 -5.16 13.22 7.81
CA GLN A 224 -3.90 12.84 8.44
C GLN A 224 -3.33 11.58 7.78
N MET A 225 -2.02 11.40 7.91
CA MET A 225 -1.29 10.24 7.39
C MET A 225 -0.75 9.40 8.55
N VAL A 226 -0.72 8.08 8.32
CA VAL A 226 -0.25 7.13 9.34
C VAL A 226 1.27 7.08 9.39
N LEU A 227 1.81 7.04 10.60
CA LEU A 227 3.20 6.69 10.88
C LEU A 227 3.27 5.37 11.66
N ARG A 228 4.31 4.61 11.40
CA ARG A 228 4.58 3.32 12.06
C ARG A 228 5.94 3.33 12.74
N GLY A 229 6.15 2.38 13.65
CA GLY A 229 7.38 2.25 14.42
C GLY A 229 7.33 2.95 15.76
N SER A 230 8.36 3.66 16.09
CA SER A 230 8.45 4.55 17.26
C SER A 230 9.69 5.44 17.17
N SER A 231 9.70 6.56 17.89
CA SER A 231 10.89 7.40 18.01
C SER A 231 11.78 6.99 19.19
N TRP A 232 12.97 7.58 19.26
CA TRP A 232 13.90 7.42 20.38
C TRP A 232 13.30 7.94 21.71
N ALA A 233 12.36 8.86 21.64
CA ALA A 233 11.66 9.44 22.79
C ALA A 233 10.48 8.59 23.27
N THR A 234 10.04 7.62 22.48
CA THR A 234 8.93 6.73 22.83
C THR A 234 9.32 5.87 24.02
N PRO A 235 8.56 5.86 25.12
CA PRO A 235 8.86 5.05 26.31
C PRO A 235 8.93 3.55 26.00
N GLY A 236 9.82 2.85 26.72
CA GLY A 236 9.96 1.39 26.59
C GLY A 236 8.64 0.66 26.85
N GLY A 237 8.33 -0.35 26.02
CA GLY A 237 7.10 -1.14 26.13
C GLY A 237 5.84 -0.45 25.58
N HIS A 238 5.96 0.78 25.05
CA HIS A 238 4.84 1.50 24.45
C HIS A 238 4.60 1.12 22.97
N ALA A 239 5.68 0.96 22.21
CA ALA A 239 5.63 0.66 20.79
C ALA A 239 5.29 -0.80 20.49
N ARG A 240 4.56 -1.05 19.40
CA ARG A 240 4.21 -2.36 18.84
C ARG A 240 3.92 -2.24 17.36
N ALA A 241 3.98 -3.36 16.64
CA ALA A 241 3.81 -3.34 15.19
C ALA A 241 2.44 -2.83 14.73
N SER A 242 1.38 -3.02 15.52
CA SER A 242 0.03 -2.52 15.22
C SER A 242 -0.18 -1.05 15.55
N TYR A 243 0.73 -0.41 16.30
CA TYR A 243 0.56 0.98 16.72
C TYR A 243 0.43 1.92 15.51
N ARG A 244 -0.59 2.78 15.53
CA ARG A 244 -0.89 3.76 14.50
C ARG A 244 -0.73 5.16 15.07
N ASN A 245 0.42 5.78 14.82
CA ASN A 245 0.60 7.21 15.04
C ASN A 245 0.12 7.98 13.81
N PHE A 246 -0.27 9.23 13.96
CA PHE A 246 -0.87 10.00 12.88
C PHE A 246 -0.61 11.49 13.06
N PHE A 247 -0.33 12.18 11.94
CA PHE A 247 -0.10 13.61 11.90
C PHE A 247 -0.62 14.19 10.58
N TYR A 248 -0.90 15.50 10.55
CA TYR A 248 -1.21 16.19 9.31
C TYR A 248 0.00 16.15 8.36
N PRO A 249 -0.20 16.03 7.04
CA PRO A 249 0.88 15.78 6.09
C PRO A 249 1.94 16.89 6.00
N HIS A 250 1.62 18.11 6.43
CA HIS A 250 2.57 19.24 6.47
C HIS A 250 3.36 19.33 7.78
N GLN A 251 2.95 18.61 8.83
CA GLN A 251 3.63 18.66 10.13
C GLN A 251 4.97 17.95 10.08
N ARG A 252 6.01 18.55 10.68
CA ARG A 252 7.37 18.02 10.68
C ARG A 252 8.17 18.28 11.98
N TRP A 253 7.51 18.78 13.02
CA TRP A 253 8.14 19.10 14.31
C TRP A 253 8.36 17.89 15.21
N ALA A 254 7.67 16.77 14.99
CA ALA A 254 7.87 15.54 15.75
C ALA A 254 9.08 14.74 15.23
N PHE A 255 9.47 13.68 15.95
CA PHE A 255 10.60 12.81 15.58
C PHE A 255 10.19 11.85 14.46
N MET A 256 9.92 12.40 13.27
CA MET A 256 9.42 11.69 12.08
C MET A 256 10.50 11.57 11.02
N GLY A 257 10.58 10.42 10.41
CA GLY A 257 11.45 10.10 9.29
C GLY A 257 10.78 9.12 8.35
N LEU A 258 11.55 8.32 7.60
CA LEU A 258 10.98 7.40 6.61
C LEU A 258 11.86 6.18 6.35
N ARG A 259 11.19 5.15 5.84
CA ARG A 259 11.77 3.95 5.23
C ARG A 259 11.12 3.78 3.87
N LEU A 260 11.88 3.36 2.87
CA LEU A 260 11.39 3.24 1.51
C LEU A 260 10.84 1.84 1.21
N ALA A 261 9.87 1.81 0.33
CA ALA A 261 9.33 0.61 -0.29
C ALA A 261 9.44 0.71 -1.82
N ARG A 262 9.22 -0.42 -2.48
CA ARG A 262 9.14 -0.52 -3.93
C ARG A 262 8.12 -1.55 -4.35
N ASP A 263 7.48 -1.32 -5.50
CA ASP A 263 6.67 -2.33 -6.13
C ASP A 263 7.58 -3.39 -6.73
N LEU A 264 7.15 -4.61 -6.61
CA LEU A 264 7.82 -5.74 -7.23
C LEU A 264 6.84 -6.37 -8.23
N PRO A 265 7.33 -6.83 -9.39
CA PRO A 265 6.48 -7.61 -10.25
C PRO A 265 5.95 -8.79 -9.44
N PRO A 266 4.69 -9.21 -9.69
CA PRO A 266 4.21 -10.46 -9.14
C PRO A 266 5.29 -11.51 -9.40
N PRO A 267 5.50 -12.47 -8.48
CA PRO A 267 6.41 -13.56 -8.76
C PRO A 267 6.05 -14.03 -10.16
N ALA A 268 7.05 -14.00 -11.08
CA ALA A 268 6.84 -14.59 -12.38
C ALA A 268 6.14 -15.89 -12.06
N THR A 269 4.91 -16.06 -12.54
CA THR A 269 4.23 -17.34 -12.40
C THR A 269 5.31 -18.29 -12.85
N ARG A 270 5.96 -18.96 -11.91
CA ARG A 270 6.83 -20.04 -12.29
C ARG A 270 5.90 -20.92 -13.10
N GLN A 271 6.02 -20.83 -14.41
CA GLN A 271 5.85 -22.01 -15.20
C GLN A 271 6.91 -22.94 -14.64
N THR A 272 6.63 -23.44 -13.43
CA THR A 272 7.22 -24.67 -12.99
C THR A 272 6.84 -25.59 -14.11
N GLY A 273 7.79 -26.28 -14.68
CA GLY A 273 7.55 -27.34 -15.67
C GLY A 273 6.74 -28.50 -15.07
N GLU A 274 5.95 -28.26 -14.04
CA GLU A 274 4.88 -29.11 -13.55
C GLU A 274 3.81 -29.12 -14.62
N GLY A 275 3.72 -30.25 -15.31
CA GLY A 275 2.64 -30.52 -16.24
C GLY A 275 1.28 -30.27 -15.57
N GLU A 276 0.27 -29.96 -16.36
CA GLU A 276 -1.09 -29.67 -15.92
C GLU A 276 -1.63 -30.73 -14.94
N THR A 277 -1.30 -32.00 -15.17
CA THR A 277 -1.65 -33.14 -14.30
C THR A 277 -1.04 -33.02 -12.90
N ALA A 278 0.18 -32.51 -12.75
CA ALA A 278 0.80 -32.33 -11.44
C ALA A 278 0.15 -31.17 -10.66
N ARG A 279 -0.23 -30.09 -11.35
CA ARG A 279 -1.00 -28.96 -10.77
C ARG A 279 -2.39 -29.43 -10.31
N PHE A 280 -3.08 -30.18 -11.15
CA PHE A 280 -4.38 -30.77 -10.80
C PHE A 280 -4.28 -31.64 -9.55
N ARG A 281 -3.33 -32.57 -9.51
CA ARG A 281 -3.11 -33.45 -8.35
C ARG A 281 -2.87 -32.65 -7.06
N ARG A 282 -2.01 -31.64 -7.11
CA ARG A 282 -1.69 -30.80 -5.95
C ARG A 282 -2.93 -30.04 -5.45
N ASP A 283 -3.65 -29.38 -6.34
CA ASP A 283 -4.84 -28.59 -6.01
C ASP A 283 -5.96 -29.48 -5.49
N LEU A 284 -6.15 -30.65 -6.08
CA LEU A 284 -7.12 -31.65 -5.65
C LEU A 284 -6.82 -32.15 -4.24
N LEU A 285 -5.60 -32.59 -3.97
CA LEU A 285 -5.19 -33.06 -2.65
C LEU A 285 -5.33 -31.97 -1.59
N ALA A 286 -4.92 -30.74 -1.90
CA ALA A 286 -5.08 -29.59 -1.00
C ALA A 286 -6.57 -29.26 -0.72
N GLY A 287 -7.42 -29.36 -1.73
CA GLY A 287 -8.86 -29.11 -1.58
C GLY A 287 -9.57 -30.19 -0.79
N LEU A 288 -9.23 -31.47 -1.02
CA LEU A 288 -9.81 -32.60 -0.30
C LEU A 288 -9.37 -32.68 1.17
N ALA A 289 -8.23 -32.07 1.51
CA ALA A 289 -7.75 -31.98 2.89
C ALA A 289 -8.49 -30.90 3.72
N ARG A 290 -9.31 -30.05 3.09
CA ARG A 290 -10.08 -28.99 3.77
C ARG A 290 -11.38 -29.52 4.38
N SER A 291 -11.94 -28.79 5.32
CA SER A 291 -13.30 -29.02 5.83
C SER A 291 -14.11 -27.70 5.68
N PRO A 292 -15.18 -27.66 4.88
CA PRO A 292 -15.64 -28.70 3.97
C PRO A 292 -14.65 -28.99 2.83
N ARG A 293 -14.69 -30.19 2.29
CA ARG A 293 -13.86 -30.57 1.13
C ARG A 293 -14.27 -29.76 -0.09
N THR A 294 -13.29 -29.29 -0.85
CA THR A 294 -13.50 -28.46 -2.04
C THR A 294 -12.68 -28.94 -3.21
N VAL A 295 -13.17 -28.71 -4.43
CA VAL A 295 -12.44 -28.85 -5.67
C VAL A 295 -12.51 -27.50 -6.40
N SER A 296 -11.37 -26.99 -6.90
CA SER A 296 -11.38 -25.74 -7.62
C SER A 296 -12.16 -25.88 -8.93
N PRO A 297 -13.16 -25.00 -9.20
CA PRO A 297 -13.98 -25.09 -10.41
C PRO A 297 -13.19 -25.06 -11.71
N LYS A 298 -12.01 -24.43 -11.74
CA LYS A 298 -11.18 -24.34 -12.95
C LYS A 298 -10.85 -25.69 -13.57
N TRP A 299 -10.81 -26.76 -12.75
CA TRP A 299 -10.51 -28.12 -13.19
C TRP A 299 -11.73 -28.85 -13.81
N LEU A 300 -12.89 -28.19 -13.78
CA LEU A 300 -14.13 -28.69 -14.40
C LEU A 300 -14.36 -28.13 -15.81
N TYR A 301 -13.48 -27.24 -16.28
CA TYR A 301 -13.58 -26.56 -17.59
C TYR A 301 -12.50 -27.03 -18.58
N ASP A 302 -12.18 -28.32 -18.59
CA ASP A 302 -11.48 -28.96 -19.70
C ASP A 302 -12.41 -29.06 -20.95
N ALA A 303 -11.95 -29.63 -22.03
CA ALA A 303 -12.74 -29.73 -23.27
C ALA A 303 -14.07 -30.46 -23.07
N GLU A 304 -14.07 -31.55 -22.28
CA GLU A 304 -15.29 -32.32 -21.97
C GLU A 304 -16.21 -31.58 -20.98
N GLY A 305 -15.64 -30.99 -19.95
CA GLY A 305 -16.40 -30.19 -18.99
C GLY A 305 -17.06 -28.97 -19.61
N SER A 306 -16.38 -28.31 -20.54
CA SER A 306 -16.94 -27.20 -21.30
C SER A 306 -18.10 -27.66 -22.19
N ARG A 307 -17.99 -28.83 -22.85
CA ARG A 307 -19.06 -29.43 -23.64
C ARG A 307 -20.29 -29.80 -22.76
N LEU A 308 -20.04 -30.41 -21.63
CA LEU A 308 -21.07 -30.75 -20.65
C LEU A 308 -21.78 -29.51 -20.10
N PHE A 309 -21.04 -28.43 -19.86
CA PHE A 309 -21.63 -27.16 -19.41
C PHE A 309 -22.53 -26.55 -20.48
N GLU A 310 -22.17 -26.60 -21.76
CA GLU A 310 -23.05 -26.18 -22.84
C GLU A 310 -24.35 -26.99 -22.88
N GLU A 311 -24.31 -28.32 -22.62
CA GLU A 311 -25.51 -29.13 -22.49
C GLU A 311 -26.38 -28.72 -21.27
N ILE A 312 -25.73 -28.46 -20.12
CA ILE A 312 -26.40 -27.95 -18.92
C ILE A 312 -27.15 -26.65 -19.21
N THR A 313 -26.55 -25.72 -19.98
CA THR A 313 -27.22 -24.44 -20.31
C THR A 313 -28.50 -24.60 -21.13
N ARG A 314 -28.69 -25.73 -21.78
CA ARG A 314 -29.87 -26.06 -22.58
C ARG A 314 -31.01 -26.73 -21.76
N LEU A 315 -30.70 -27.19 -20.54
CA LEU A 315 -31.70 -27.83 -19.69
C LEU A 315 -32.81 -26.83 -19.26
N PRO A 316 -34.08 -27.27 -19.19
CA PRO A 316 -35.17 -26.42 -18.71
C PRO A 316 -34.91 -25.84 -17.30
N GLU A 317 -34.29 -26.59 -16.43
CA GLU A 317 -33.97 -26.22 -15.05
C GLU A 317 -32.89 -25.17 -14.95
N TYR A 318 -31.96 -25.09 -15.93
CA TYR A 318 -30.89 -24.11 -15.95
C TYR A 318 -31.34 -22.82 -16.62
N TYR A 319 -32.17 -22.05 -15.92
CA TYR A 319 -32.75 -20.80 -16.40
C TYR A 319 -31.78 -19.59 -16.51
N PRO A 320 -30.63 -19.51 -15.78
CA PRO A 320 -29.82 -18.30 -15.77
C PRO A 320 -29.37 -17.85 -17.17
N THR A 321 -28.90 -18.75 -18.01
CA THR A 321 -28.46 -18.42 -19.39
C THR A 321 -29.56 -17.77 -20.22
N ARG A 322 -30.83 -18.30 -20.09
CA ARG A 322 -31.99 -17.76 -20.83
C ARG A 322 -32.38 -16.37 -20.30
N GLN A 323 -32.39 -16.19 -18.99
CA GLN A 323 -32.70 -14.90 -18.37
C GLN A 323 -31.67 -13.84 -18.73
N GLU A 324 -30.38 -14.20 -18.65
CA GLU A 324 -29.32 -13.31 -19.03
C GLU A 324 -29.37 -12.91 -20.50
N ALA A 325 -29.61 -13.86 -21.41
CA ALA A 325 -29.77 -13.56 -22.83
C ALA A 325 -31.02 -12.69 -23.10
N ALA A 326 -32.11 -12.87 -22.36
CA ALA A 326 -33.30 -12.02 -22.47
C ALA A 326 -32.97 -10.57 -22.00
N LEU A 327 -32.32 -10.44 -20.86
CA LEU A 327 -31.87 -9.14 -20.34
C LEU A 327 -30.90 -8.44 -21.29
N LEU A 328 -29.91 -9.17 -21.83
CA LEU A 328 -28.95 -8.60 -22.76
C LEU A 328 -29.64 -8.06 -24.02
N ARG A 329 -30.64 -8.75 -24.58
CA ARG A 329 -31.41 -8.23 -25.72
C ARG A 329 -32.10 -6.90 -25.43
N GLU A 330 -32.54 -6.72 -24.19
CA GLU A 330 -33.19 -5.50 -23.75
C GLU A 330 -32.19 -4.35 -23.53
N VAL A 331 -31.07 -4.64 -22.87
CA VAL A 331 -30.15 -3.57 -22.40
C VAL A 331 -29.01 -3.26 -23.37
N ALA A 332 -28.62 -4.19 -24.25
CA ALA A 332 -27.47 -4.01 -25.15
C ALA A 332 -27.58 -2.76 -26.05
N PRO A 333 -28.74 -2.39 -26.60
CA PRO A 333 -28.86 -1.15 -27.39
C PRO A 333 -28.55 0.12 -26.58
N ALA A 334 -28.99 0.15 -25.31
CA ALA A 334 -28.69 1.27 -24.42
C ALA A 334 -27.22 1.33 -24.00
N TRP A 335 -26.58 0.18 -23.87
CA TRP A 335 -25.12 0.10 -23.61
C TRP A 335 -24.31 0.55 -24.83
N ALA A 336 -24.66 0.06 -26.01
CA ALA A 336 -24.00 0.44 -27.26
C ALA A 336 -23.98 1.95 -27.47
N GLY A 337 -25.05 2.65 -27.14
CA GLY A 337 -25.15 4.10 -27.22
C GLY A 337 -24.19 4.87 -26.27
N ARG A 338 -23.56 4.18 -25.34
CA ARG A 338 -22.57 4.75 -24.42
C ARG A 338 -21.12 4.44 -24.81
N PHE A 339 -20.90 3.57 -25.80
CA PHE A 339 -19.55 3.25 -26.26
C PHE A 339 -19.03 4.39 -27.12
N GLY A 340 -17.82 4.85 -26.80
CA GLY A 340 -17.15 5.87 -27.61
C GLY A 340 -16.58 5.29 -28.92
N PRO A 341 -16.22 6.14 -29.89
CA PRO A 341 -15.54 5.71 -31.10
C PRO A 341 -14.26 4.92 -30.77
N GLY A 342 -14.08 3.77 -31.39
CA GLY A 342 -12.90 2.94 -31.15
C GLY A 342 -12.93 2.14 -29.85
N ALA A 343 -14.08 1.99 -29.22
CA ALA A 343 -14.23 1.20 -28.00
C ALA A 343 -13.84 -0.27 -28.25
N VAL A 344 -13.27 -0.90 -27.21
CA VAL A 344 -12.88 -2.32 -27.20
C VAL A 344 -13.74 -3.06 -26.17
N LEU A 345 -14.37 -4.15 -26.59
CA LEU A 345 -15.12 -5.03 -25.69
C LEU A 345 -14.18 -6.11 -25.15
N VAL A 346 -14.02 -6.18 -23.81
CA VAL A 346 -13.27 -7.24 -23.14
C VAL A 346 -14.22 -8.09 -22.33
N GLU A 347 -14.16 -9.40 -22.49
CA GLU A 347 -15.05 -10.35 -21.80
C GLU A 347 -14.24 -11.42 -21.06
N TYR A 348 -14.49 -11.56 -19.76
CA TYR A 348 -13.94 -12.61 -18.93
C TYR A 348 -14.90 -13.80 -18.85
N GLY A 349 -14.37 -15.01 -19.11
CA GLY A 349 -15.20 -16.23 -19.13
C GLY A 349 -16.10 -16.27 -20.37
N SER A 350 -15.54 -15.96 -21.54
CA SER A 350 -16.29 -15.81 -22.79
C SER A 350 -17.00 -17.09 -23.26
N GLY A 351 -16.53 -18.27 -22.85
CA GLY A 351 -17.10 -19.56 -23.22
C GLY A 351 -17.34 -19.67 -24.75
N ALA A 352 -18.57 -20.01 -25.14
CA ALA A 352 -18.97 -20.10 -26.55
C ALA A 352 -19.24 -18.73 -27.22
N SER A 353 -19.19 -17.61 -26.48
CA SER A 353 -19.47 -16.22 -26.94
C SER A 353 -20.87 -16.05 -27.56
N GLU A 354 -21.84 -16.93 -27.27
CA GLU A 354 -23.19 -16.81 -27.84
C GLU A 354 -23.96 -15.58 -27.33
N LYS A 355 -23.80 -15.27 -26.04
CA LYS A 355 -24.44 -14.10 -25.42
C LYS A 355 -23.78 -12.80 -25.87
N THR A 356 -22.47 -12.82 -26.10
CA THR A 356 -21.68 -11.68 -26.55
C THR A 356 -22.14 -11.17 -27.91
N ARG A 357 -22.64 -12.03 -28.78
CA ARG A 357 -23.21 -11.62 -30.07
C ARG A 357 -24.33 -10.60 -29.91
N LEU A 358 -25.15 -10.71 -28.86
CA LEU A 358 -26.21 -9.74 -28.57
C LEU A 358 -25.66 -8.31 -28.33
N VAL A 359 -24.48 -8.23 -27.74
CA VAL A 359 -23.79 -6.94 -27.54
C VAL A 359 -23.11 -6.48 -28.81
N LEU A 360 -22.44 -7.38 -29.53
CA LEU A 360 -21.76 -7.07 -30.81
C LEU A 360 -22.75 -6.62 -31.90
N ASP A 361 -23.92 -7.27 -31.97
CA ASP A 361 -25.00 -6.90 -32.93
C ASP A 361 -25.56 -5.50 -32.60
N ALA A 362 -25.59 -5.11 -31.35
CA ALA A 362 -26.04 -3.78 -30.91
C ALA A 362 -24.97 -2.70 -31.07
N ALA A 363 -23.69 -3.05 -31.15
CA ALA A 363 -22.54 -2.14 -31.17
C ALA A 363 -21.60 -2.40 -32.38
N PRO A 364 -22.05 -2.12 -33.62
CA PRO A 364 -21.28 -2.43 -34.84
C PRO A 364 -19.98 -1.61 -34.97
N ASP A 365 -19.84 -0.50 -34.26
CA ASP A 365 -18.69 0.42 -34.34
C ASP A 365 -17.56 0.08 -33.35
N LEU A 366 -17.60 -1.08 -32.70
CA LEU A 366 -16.49 -1.54 -31.83
C LEU A 366 -15.22 -1.76 -32.66
N ALA A 367 -14.08 -1.28 -32.15
CA ALA A 367 -12.79 -1.47 -32.82
C ALA A 367 -12.22 -2.88 -32.60
N ALA A 368 -12.49 -3.49 -31.45
CA ALA A 368 -12.01 -4.84 -31.17
C ALA A 368 -12.87 -5.56 -30.14
N TYR A 369 -12.80 -6.88 -30.18
CA TYR A 369 -13.31 -7.80 -29.14
C TYR A 369 -12.16 -8.65 -28.61
N VAL A 370 -12.01 -8.71 -27.29
CA VAL A 370 -10.96 -9.43 -26.57
C VAL A 370 -11.62 -10.45 -25.62
N PRO A 371 -11.90 -11.66 -26.09
CA PRO A 371 -12.38 -12.75 -25.24
C PRO A 371 -11.24 -13.29 -24.38
N ILE A 372 -11.52 -13.59 -23.12
CA ILE A 372 -10.60 -14.23 -22.17
C ILE A 372 -11.30 -15.43 -21.55
N ASP A 373 -10.70 -16.61 -21.65
CA ASP A 373 -11.23 -17.83 -21.05
C ASP A 373 -10.10 -18.75 -20.56
N ILE A 374 -10.40 -19.62 -19.60
CA ILE A 374 -9.46 -20.61 -19.08
C ILE A 374 -9.29 -21.82 -20.00
N SER A 375 -10.27 -22.08 -20.86
CA SER A 375 -10.27 -23.15 -21.86
C SER A 375 -9.72 -22.63 -23.20
N ALA A 376 -8.44 -22.88 -23.48
CA ALA A 376 -7.78 -22.42 -24.70
C ALA A 376 -8.49 -22.93 -25.98
N ASP A 377 -8.97 -24.17 -25.99
CA ASP A 377 -9.67 -24.77 -27.15
C ASP A 377 -11.03 -24.13 -27.38
N ALA A 378 -11.81 -23.92 -26.33
CA ALA A 378 -13.11 -23.24 -26.40
C ALA A 378 -12.93 -21.78 -26.87
N LEU A 379 -11.94 -21.07 -26.30
CA LEU A 379 -11.59 -19.72 -26.67
C LEU A 379 -11.24 -19.59 -28.14
N ALA A 380 -10.33 -20.45 -28.65
CA ALA A 380 -9.94 -20.45 -30.05
C ALA A 380 -11.12 -20.76 -30.99
N ALA A 381 -12.00 -21.68 -30.63
CA ALA A 381 -13.20 -22.00 -31.41
C ALA A 381 -14.22 -20.85 -31.43
N ALA A 382 -14.44 -20.20 -30.28
CA ALA A 382 -15.33 -19.04 -30.13
C ALA A 382 -14.81 -17.84 -30.93
N ALA A 383 -13.51 -17.53 -30.79
CA ALA A 383 -12.86 -16.44 -31.52
C ALA A 383 -13.02 -16.59 -33.06
N ARG A 384 -12.77 -17.79 -33.60
CA ARG A 384 -12.98 -18.06 -35.05
C ARG A 384 -14.43 -17.85 -35.49
N ARG A 385 -15.42 -18.24 -34.64
CA ARG A 385 -16.86 -18.03 -34.95
C ARG A 385 -17.25 -16.55 -34.97
N ILE A 386 -16.69 -15.78 -34.05
CA ILE A 386 -16.92 -14.33 -34.00
C ILE A 386 -16.23 -13.64 -35.20
N ASP A 387 -14.98 -13.94 -35.46
CA ASP A 387 -14.22 -13.37 -36.56
C ASP A 387 -14.93 -13.60 -37.93
N ALA A 388 -15.43 -14.82 -38.16
CA ALA A 388 -16.20 -15.14 -39.35
C ALA A 388 -17.56 -14.42 -39.44
N GLY A 389 -18.18 -14.10 -38.31
CA GLY A 389 -19.50 -13.44 -38.24
C GLY A 389 -19.46 -11.93 -38.28
N TYR A 390 -18.33 -11.32 -37.99
CA TYR A 390 -18.17 -9.85 -37.86
C TYR A 390 -16.96 -9.35 -38.66
N PRO A 391 -17.03 -9.31 -40.01
CA PRO A 391 -15.92 -8.94 -40.88
C PRO A 391 -15.58 -7.45 -40.74
N GLY A 392 -14.75 -7.04 -39.93
CA GLY A 392 -14.36 -5.65 -39.64
C GLY A 392 -14.09 -5.42 -38.16
N LEU A 393 -14.50 -6.37 -37.33
CA LEU A 393 -14.19 -6.38 -35.88
C LEU A 393 -12.86 -7.11 -35.66
N LYS A 394 -11.88 -6.46 -35.07
CA LYS A 394 -10.63 -7.13 -34.67
C LYS A 394 -10.89 -8.06 -33.49
N VAL A 395 -10.73 -9.37 -33.70
CA VAL A 395 -10.81 -10.37 -32.59
C VAL A 395 -9.40 -10.70 -32.14
N ALA A 396 -9.14 -10.51 -30.82
CA ALA A 396 -7.82 -10.71 -30.19
C ALA A 396 -7.95 -11.56 -28.91
N PRO A 397 -8.02 -12.92 -29.02
CA PRO A 397 -8.14 -13.82 -27.90
C PRO A 397 -6.86 -13.95 -27.08
#